data_a3284f823b5447c57975e3e3fc66384c
#
_entry.id   a3284f823b5447c57975e3e3fc66384c
#
_cell.length_a   1.000
_cell.length_b   1.000
_cell.length_c   1.000
_cell.angle_alpha   90.00
_cell.angle_beta   90.00
_cell.angle_gamma   90.00
#
_symmetry.space_group_name_H-M   'P 1'
#
loop_
_entity.id
_entity.type
_entity.pdbx_description
1 polymer ?
#
loop_
_entity_poly.entity_id
_entity_poly.type
_entity_poly.pdbx_seq_one_letter_code
_entity_poly.pdbx_strand_id
1 'polypeptide(L)'
;RVLRYPAAELTAYEQDYRELYEAFARQYQMSLDEYLQSFFRITEEELPERCRAEAEAAVKEDMVLWAIWRDAGLTLTEEDLTNCRQLWLQTYGYESEDDMPASWDDASIAQSLQRLAVERKVKTLLLQSAVEE
;
A
#
# COMPACT_ATOMS: atom_id res chain seq x y z
N ARG A 1 -8.30 -21.98 3.44
CA ARG A 1 -8.94 -20.99 2.57
C ARG A 1 -7.93 -20.49 1.54
N VAL A 2 -8.30 -20.50 0.29
CA VAL A 2 -7.44 -20.02 -0.79
C VAL A 2 -7.52 -18.49 -0.84
N LEU A 3 -6.36 -17.86 -0.87
CA LEU A 3 -6.29 -16.42 -1.06
C LEU A 3 -6.59 -16.08 -2.51
N ARG A 4 -7.55 -15.20 -2.72
CA ARG A 4 -7.94 -14.76 -4.04
C ARG A 4 -8.08 -13.25 -4.04
N TYR A 5 -7.63 -12.65 -5.12
CA TYR A 5 -7.82 -11.22 -5.34
C TYR A 5 -8.81 -11.03 -6.47
N PRO A 6 -9.99 -10.50 -6.17
CA PRO A 6 -10.93 -10.18 -7.22
C PRO A 6 -10.40 -9.06 -8.13
N ALA A 7 -10.93 -8.98 -9.33
CA ALA A 7 -10.51 -7.94 -10.29
C ALA A 7 -10.66 -6.53 -9.71
N ALA A 8 -11.66 -6.33 -8.84
CA ALA A 8 -11.88 -5.04 -8.19
C ALA A 8 -10.69 -4.62 -7.32
N GLU A 9 -10.04 -5.57 -6.63
CA GLU A 9 -8.86 -5.25 -5.82
C GLU A 9 -7.67 -4.86 -6.68
N LEU A 10 -7.47 -5.54 -7.81
CA LEU A 10 -6.42 -5.19 -8.75
C LEU A 10 -6.63 -3.77 -9.27
N THR A 11 -7.86 -3.43 -9.64
CA THR A 11 -8.21 -2.10 -10.13
C THR A 11 -7.96 -1.04 -9.04
N ALA A 12 -8.29 -1.34 -7.79
CA ALA A 12 -8.04 -0.44 -6.67
C ALA A 12 -6.54 -0.17 -6.49
N TYR A 13 -5.71 -1.20 -6.60
CA TYR A 13 -4.26 -1.04 -6.55
C TYR A 13 -3.73 -0.19 -7.70
N GLU A 14 -4.24 -0.40 -8.90
CA GLU A 14 -3.86 0.40 -10.05
C GLU A 14 -4.12 1.88 -9.79
N GLN A 15 -5.31 2.18 -9.25
CA GLN A 15 -5.70 3.55 -8.93
C GLN A 15 -4.83 4.13 -7.81
N ASP A 16 -4.55 3.36 -6.78
CA ASP A 16 -3.69 3.78 -5.68
C ASP A 16 -2.29 4.14 -6.16
N TYR A 17 -1.72 3.33 -7.03
CA TYR A 17 -0.39 3.62 -7.59
C TYR A 17 -0.41 4.88 -8.44
N ARG A 18 -1.46 5.07 -9.23
CA ARG A 18 -1.59 6.29 -10.03
C ARG A 18 -1.65 7.53 -9.13
N GLU A 19 -2.47 7.47 -8.08
CA GLU A 19 -2.58 8.56 -7.12
C GLU A 19 -1.25 8.84 -6.41
N LEU A 20 -0.48 7.79 -6.16
CA LEU A 20 0.84 7.93 -5.54
C LEU A 20 1.81 8.68 -6.47
N TYR A 21 1.83 8.34 -7.76
CA TYR A 21 2.64 9.07 -8.73
C TYR A 21 2.22 10.53 -8.81
N GLU A 22 0.93 10.79 -8.82
CA GLU A 22 0.41 12.15 -8.84
C GLU A 22 0.80 12.93 -7.58
N ALA A 23 0.75 12.27 -6.43
CA ALA A 23 1.14 12.88 -5.15
C ALA A 23 2.62 13.24 -5.12
N PHE A 24 3.48 12.35 -5.60
CA PHE A 24 4.92 12.62 -5.67
C PHE A 24 5.23 13.74 -6.66
N ALA A 25 4.54 13.79 -7.79
CA ALA A 25 4.70 14.89 -8.74
C ALA A 25 4.40 16.23 -8.08
N ARG A 26 3.30 16.30 -7.34
CA ARG A 26 2.95 17.53 -6.60
C ARG A 26 4.00 17.89 -5.56
N GLN A 27 4.54 16.89 -4.88
CA GLN A 27 5.57 17.08 -3.86
C GLN A 27 6.84 17.72 -4.44
N TYR A 28 7.19 17.33 -5.67
CA TYR A 28 8.32 17.90 -6.40
C TYR A 28 7.96 19.16 -7.18
N GLN A 29 6.72 19.64 -7.06
CA GLN A 29 6.23 20.81 -7.80
C GLN A 29 6.36 20.64 -9.31
N MET A 30 6.10 19.44 -9.77
CA MET A 30 6.15 19.06 -11.17
C MET A 30 4.76 18.65 -11.67
N SER A 31 4.53 18.77 -12.98
CA SER A 31 3.38 18.12 -13.59
C SER A 31 3.63 16.61 -13.57
N LEU A 32 2.57 15.82 -13.69
CA LEU A 32 2.71 14.37 -13.73
C LEU A 32 3.65 13.93 -14.86
N ASP A 33 3.48 14.52 -16.05
CA ASP A 33 4.33 14.17 -17.20
C ASP A 33 5.80 14.49 -16.94
N GLU A 34 6.09 15.66 -16.40
CA GLU A 34 7.46 16.06 -16.05
C GLU A 34 8.08 15.10 -15.04
N TYR A 35 7.30 14.73 -14.01
CA TYR A 35 7.76 13.82 -12.99
C TYR A 35 8.08 12.44 -13.58
N LEU A 36 7.18 11.90 -14.39
CA LEU A 36 7.36 10.60 -15.02
C LEU A 36 8.56 10.58 -15.97
N GLN A 37 8.72 11.62 -16.76
CA GLN A 37 9.86 11.74 -17.67
C GLN A 37 11.18 11.82 -16.91
N SER A 38 11.22 12.66 -15.87
CA SER A 38 12.45 12.93 -15.13
C SER A 38 12.93 11.75 -14.30
N PHE A 39 12.02 11.04 -13.64
CA PHE A 39 12.39 9.99 -12.69
C PHE A 39 12.28 8.58 -13.27
N PHE A 40 11.40 8.36 -14.24
CA PHE A 40 11.13 7.01 -14.75
C PHE A 40 11.31 6.89 -16.26
N ARG A 41 11.46 8.00 -16.95
CA ARG A 41 11.62 8.05 -18.41
C ARG A 41 10.47 7.38 -19.15
N ILE A 42 9.26 7.61 -18.65
CA ILE A 42 8.03 7.13 -19.28
C ILE A 42 7.11 8.31 -19.57
N THR A 43 6.19 8.10 -20.48
CA THR A 43 5.15 9.09 -20.77
C THR A 43 3.93 8.82 -19.90
N GLU A 44 3.03 9.81 -19.82
CA GLU A 44 1.78 9.65 -19.10
C GLU A 44 0.91 8.55 -19.72
N GLU A 45 1.04 8.33 -21.02
CA GLU A 45 0.31 7.28 -21.72
C GLU A 45 0.77 5.87 -21.31
N GLU A 46 2.02 5.75 -20.90
CA GLU A 46 2.60 4.48 -20.44
C GLU A 46 2.30 4.20 -18.97
N LEU A 47 1.80 5.19 -18.24
CA LEU A 47 1.56 5.05 -16.80
C LEU A 47 0.52 3.97 -16.45
N PRO A 48 -0.60 3.81 -17.14
CA PRO A 48 -1.56 2.76 -16.81
C PRO A 48 -0.96 1.35 -16.82
N GLU A 49 -0.12 1.05 -17.80
CA GLU A 49 0.54 -0.24 -17.89
C GLU A 49 1.51 -0.45 -16.72
N ARG A 50 2.24 0.59 -16.35
CA ARG A 50 3.15 0.53 -15.22
C ARG A 50 2.39 0.33 -13.91
N CYS A 51 1.29 1.05 -13.71
CA CYS A 51 0.46 0.88 -12.53
C CYS A 51 -0.13 -0.53 -12.45
N ARG A 52 -0.51 -1.10 -13.58
CA ARG A 52 -1.02 -2.46 -13.60
C ARG A 52 0.06 -3.46 -13.23
N ALA A 53 1.26 -3.32 -13.74
CA ALA A 53 2.37 -4.20 -13.39
C ALA A 53 2.70 -4.13 -11.90
N GLU A 54 2.70 -2.92 -11.34
CA GLU A 54 2.94 -2.74 -9.91
C GLU A 54 1.79 -3.31 -9.08
N ALA A 55 0.55 -3.15 -9.54
CA ALA A 55 -0.62 -3.72 -8.89
C ALA A 55 -0.57 -5.25 -8.86
N GLU A 56 -0.19 -5.86 -9.96
CA GLU A 56 -0.05 -7.32 -10.04
C GLU A 56 1.03 -7.83 -9.08
N ALA A 57 2.14 -7.11 -8.97
CA ALA A 57 3.20 -7.45 -8.02
C ALA A 57 2.70 -7.32 -6.57
N ALA A 58 1.95 -6.27 -6.27
CA ALA A 58 1.39 -6.06 -4.94
C ALA A 58 0.40 -7.17 -4.57
N VAL A 59 -0.44 -7.59 -5.51
CA VAL A 59 -1.39 -8.68 -5.28
C VAL A 59 -0.66 -9.97 -4.95
N LYS A 60 0.41 -10.28 -5.68
CA LYS A 60 1.21 -11.49 -5.42
C LYS A 60 1.87 -11.44 -4.05
N GLU A 61 2.42 -10.28 -3.69
CA GLU A 61 3.03 -10.10 -2.37
C GLU A 61 1.99 -10.30 -1.27
N ASP A 62 0.80 -9.73 -1.41
CA ASP A 62 -0.28 -9.89 -0.45
C ASP A 62 -0.70 -11.35 -0.28
N MET A 63 -0.74 -12.10 -1.37
CA MET A 63 -1.08 -13.52 -1.30
C MET A 63 -0.08 -14.29 -0.42
N VAL A 64 1.19 -13.99 -0.57
CA VAL A 64 2.25 -14.60 0.24
C VAL A 64 2.10 -14.18 1.71
N LEU A 65 1.90 -12.89 1.96
CA LEU A 65 1.74 -12.36 3.31
C LEU A 65 0.53 -12.98 4.02
N TRP A 66 -0.59 -13.09 3.33
CA TRP A 66 -1.79 -13.70 3.88
C TRP A 66 -1.60 -15.19 4.18
N ALA A 67 -0.86 -15.91 3.36
CA ALA A 67 -0.55 -17.31 3.60
C ALA A 67 0.28 -17.47 4.88
N ILE A 68 1.31 -16.66 5.05
CA ILE A 68 2.15 -16.67 6.25
C ILE A 68 1.33 -16.31 7.49
N TRP A 69 0.50 -15.27 7.38
CA TRP A 69 -0.39 -14.83 8.44
C TRP A 69 -1.26 -15.96 8.96
N ARG A 70 -1.93 -16.64 8.02
CA ARG A 70 -2.83 -17.75 8.35
C ARG A 70 -2.07 -18.91 8.98
N ASP A 71 -0.94 -19.31 8.40
CA ASP A 71 -0.18 -20.46 8.85
C ASP A 71 0.45 -20.23 10.22
N ALA A 72 0.83 -18.99 10.52
CA ALA A 72 1.39 -18.64 11.82
C ALA A 72 0.31 -18.36 12.88
N GLY A 73 -0.95 -18.33 12.50
CA GLY A 73 -2.04 -18.05 13.42
C GLY A 73 -2.00 -16.66 14.04
N LEU A 74 -1.53 -15.67 13.28
CA LEU A 74 -1.40 -14.31 13.77
C LEU A 74 -2.76 -13.61 13.87
N THR A 75 -2.86 -12.67 14.82
CA THR A 75 -4.04 -11.80 14.96
C THR A 75 -3.58 -10.36 15.11
N LEU A 76 -4.46 -9.43 14.73
CA LEU A 76 -4.21 -8.01 14.93
C LEU A 76 -4.75 -7.57 16.28
N THR A 77 -3.96 -6.79 17.00
CA THR A 77 -4.38 -6.13 18.23
C THR A 77 -4.72 -4.68 17.93
N GLU A 78 -5.38 -4.02 18.88
CA GLU A 78 -5.64 -2.58 18.75
C GLU A 78 -4.35 -1.76 18.73
N GLU A 79 -3.35 -2.22 19.47
CA GLU A 79 -2.03 -1.58 19.46
C GLU A 79 -1.39 -1.66 18.08
N ASP A 80 -1.47 -2.81 17.41
CA ASP A 80 -0.98 -2.98 16.05
C ASP A 80 -1.62 -1.95 15.10
N LEU A 81 -2.92 -1.77 15.21
CA LEU A 81 -3.67 -0.83 14.37
C LEU A 81 -3.33 0.61 14.68
N THR A 82 -3.21 0.96 15.96
CA THR A 82 -2.86 2.31 16.39
C THR A 82 -1.49 2.72 15.88
N ASN A 83 -0.50 1.85 16.06
CA ASN A 83 0.85 2.10 15.60
C ASN A 83 0.92 2.24 14.09
N CYS A 84 0.17 1.40 13.40
CA CYS A 84 0.09 1.43 11.95
C CYS A 84 -0.55 2.71 11.44
N ARG A 85 -1.60 3.17 12.11
CA ARG A 85 -2.29 4.42 11.76
C ARG A 85 -1.33 5.62 11.82
N GLN A 86 -0.57 5.71 12.89
CA GLN A 86 0.41 6.79 13.04
C GLN A 86 1.46 6.76 11.93
N LEU A 87 1.96 5.58 11.61
CA LEU A 87 2.95 5.43 10.56
C LEU A 87 2.38 5.77 9.19
N TRP A 88 1.15 5.38 8.95
CA TRP A 88 0.47 5.64 7.69
C TRP A 88 0.28 7.15 7.47
N LEU A 89 -0.16 7.86 8.50
CA LEU A 89 -0.29 9.32 8.43
C LEU A 89 1.05 9.98 8.14
N GLN A 90 2.11 9.55 8.81
CA GLN A 90 3.46 10.07 8.59
C GLN A 90 3.94 9.82 7.16
N THR A 91 3.66 8.64 6.62
CA THR A 91 4.05 8.27 5.26
C THR A 91 3.45 9.22 4.23
N TYR A 92 2.19 9.61 4.43
CA TYR A 92 1.51 10.53 3.52
C TYR A 92 1.67 12.01 3.89
N GLY A 93 2.38 12.30 4.98
CA GLY A 93 2.64 13.67 5.41
C GLY A 93 1.46 14.37 6.07
N TYR A 94 0.52 13.62 6.60
CA TYR A 94 -0.64 14.16 7.30
C TYR A 94 -0.42 14.17 8.82
N GLU A 95 -0.88 15.21 9.48
CA GLU A 95 -0.84 15.29 10.93
C GLU A 95 -2.01 14.53 11.58
N SER A 96 -3.16 14.51 10.91
CA SER A 96 -4.35 13.80 11.39
C SER A 96 -5.19 13.30 10.22
N GLU A 97 -6.17 12.46 10.54
CA GLU A 97 -7.11 11.93 9.56
C GLU A 97 -7.96 13.02 8.90
N ASP A 98 -8.15 14.13 9.59
CA ASP A 98 -8.92 15.26 9.07
C ASP A 98 -8.24 15.92 7.86
N ASP A 99 -6.94 15.73 7.73
CA ASP A 99 -6.15 16.30 6.63
C ASP A 99 -6.21 15.47 5.36
N MET A 100 -6.79 14.28 5.44
CA MET A 100 -6.86 13.38 4.28
C MET A 100 -7.84 13.85 3.22
N PRO A 101 -7.64 13.42 1.97
CA PRO A 101 -8.57 13.74 0.90
C PRO A 101 -9.99 13.25 1.22
N ALA A 102 -10.98 14.06 0.90
CA ALA A 102 -12.38 13.69 1.14
C ALA A 102 -12.82 12.44 0.35
N SER A 103 -12.07 12.10 -0.71
CA SER A 103 -12.33 10.89 -1.49
C SER A 103 -11.99 9.59 -0.75
N TRP A 104 -11.21 9.69 0.31
CA TRP A 104 -10.84 8.53 1.11
C TRP A 104 -11.88 8.35 2.22
N ASP A 105 -12.82 7.44 1.99
CA ASP A 105 -13.85 7.16 2.99
C ASP A 105 -13.32 6.26 4.11
N ASP A 106 -14.09 6.16 5.20
CA ASP A 106 -13.71 5.41 6.40
C ASP A 106 -13.46 3.93 6.10
N ALA A 107 -14.23 3.34 5.20
CA ALA A 107 -14.09 1.93 4.85
C ALA A 107 -12.77 1.67 4.11
N SER A 108 -12.42 2.55 3.18
CA SER A 108 -11.15 2.45 2.42
C SER A 108 -9.96 2.64 3.35
N ILE A 109 -10.04 3.60 4.27
CA ILE A 109 -8.99 3.85 5.26
C ILE A 109 -8.80 2.62 6.14
N ALA A 110 -9.89 2.06 6.67
CA ALA A 110 -9.83 0.89 7.53
C ALA A 110 -9.21 -0.31 6.81
N GLN A 111 -9.58 -0.53 5.56
CA GLN A 111 -9.04 -1.63 4.76
C GLN A 111 -7.54 -1.46 4.51
N SER A 112 -7.11 -0.26 4.17
CA SER A 112 -5.70 0.06 3.95
C SER A 112 -4.87 -0.14 5.20
N LEU A 113 -5.38 0.29 6.35
CA LEU A 113 -4.70 0.12 7.63
C LEU A 113 -4.58 -1.35 8.02
N GLN A 114 -5.64 -2.12 7.82
CA GLN A 114 -5.62 -3.56 8.12
C GLN A 114 -4.55 -4.27 7.30
N ARG A 115 -4.48 -3.98 6.00
CA ARG A 115 -3.50 -4.58 5.10
C ARG A 115 -2.08 -4.22 5.52
N LEU A 116 -1.83 -2.95 5.81
CA LEU A 116 -0.52 -2.50 6.24
C LEU A 116 -0.12 -3.12 7.58
N ALA A 117 -1.06 -3.25 8.51
CA ALA A 117 -0.80 -3.86 9.81
C ALA A 117 -0.44 -5.34 9.69
N VAL A 118 -1.14 -6.06 8.80
CA VAL A 118 -0.82 -7.47 8.49
C VAL A 118 0.59 -7.56 7.92
N GLU A 119 0.90 -6.74 6.94
CA GLU A 119 2.22 -6.72 6.31
C GLU A 119 3.33 -6.49 7.33
N ARG A 120 3.17 -5.50 8.19
CA ARG A 120 4.16 -5.18 9.21
C ARG A 120 4.36 -6.31 10.20
N LYS A 121 3.28 -6.92 10.65
CA LYS A 121 3.35 -7.99 11.63
C LYS A 121 4.01 -9.24 11.05
N VAL A 122 3.72 -9.59 9.81
CA VAL A 122 4.36 -10.71 9.12
C VAL A 122 5.85 -10.43 8.92
N LYS A 123 6.21 -9.22 8.48
CA LYS A 123 7.61 -8.85 8.29
C LYS A 123 8.39 -8.90 9.59
N THR A 124 7.79 -8.46 10.68
CA THR A 124 8.41 -8.53 12.01
C THR A 124 8.67 -9.99 12.41
N LEU A 125 7.70 -10.86 12.19
CA LEU A 125 7.86 -12.30 12.46
C LEU A 125 9.01 -12.91 11.67
N LEU A 126 9.10 -12.59 10.38
CA LEU A 126 10.16 -13.08 9.51
C LEU A 126 11.53 -12.59 9.95
N LEU A 127 11.65 -11.34 10.37
CA LEU A 127 12.90 -10.79 10.87
C LEU A 127 13.32 -11.46 12.18
N GLN A 128 12.38 -11.71 13.07
CA GLN A 128 12.65 -12.42 14.32
C GLN A 128 13.15 -13.83 14.05
N SER A 129 12.53 -14.54 13.14
CA SER A 129 12.95 -15.89 12.75
C SER A 129 14.35 -15.90 12.17
N ALA A 130 14.71 -14.90 11.35
CA ALA A 130 16.03 -14.79 10.77
C ALA A 130 17.11 -14.52 11.82
N VAL A 131 16.79 -13.72 12.85
CA VAL A 131 17.74 -13.42 13.94
C VAL A 131 17.97 -14.63 14.83
N GLU A 132 16.95 -15.47 15.04
CA GLU A 132 17.03 -16.66 15.90
C GLU A 132 17.84 -17.80 15.25
N GLU A 133 18.01 -17.77 13.94
CA GLU A 133 18.84 -18.72 13.23
C GLU A 133 20.31 -18.34 13.27
#